data_7344d77278d8cd676b5fd0f719d3c297
#
_entry.id   7344d77278d8cd676b5fd0f719d3c297
#
_cell.length_a   1.000
_cell.length_b   1.000
_cell.length_c   1.000
_cell.angle_alpha   90.00
_cell.angle_beta   90.00
_cell.angle_gamma   90.00
#
_symmetry.space_group_name_H-M   'P 1'
#
loop_
_entity.id
_entity.type
_entity.pdbx_description
1 polymer ?
#
loop_
_entity_poly.entity_id
_entity_poly.type
_entity_poly.pdbx_seq_one_letter_code
_entity_poly.pdbx_strand_id
1 'polypeptide(L)'
;DLHLLSRRQRQMCIRDSIETIERASLIITERLKNPLRISFTEGKVVVRCQTNLGRVVDEFNAQCEGDEVEIGFNNRYLLDALRNARTEQVKLEISGPLSPVKVLPTEGSDFLYLVLPVRFKND
;
A
#
# COMPACT_ATOMS: atom_id res chain seq x y z
N ASP A 1 6.36 14.88 -17.47
CA ASP A 1 5.09 15.58 -17.52
C ASP A 1 4.43 15.60 -16.14
N LEU A 2 4.17 16.81 -15.66
CA LEU A 2 3.56 17.01 -14.33
C LEU A 2 2.18 16.36 -14.22
N HIS A 3 1.43 16.35 -15.31
CA HIS A 3 0.12 15.75 -15.34
C HIS A 3 0.19 14.24 -15.15
N LEU A 4 1.18 13.59 -15.78
CA LEU A 4 1.39 12.15 -15.60
C LEU A 4 1.87 11.82 -14.18
N LEU A 5 2.69 12.69 -13.60
CA LEU A 5 3.17 12.47 -12.23
C LEU A 5 2.02 12.52 -11.23
N SER A 6 1.09 13.47 -11.39
CA SER A 6 -0.05 13.58 -10.48
C SER A 6 -0.98 12.37 -10.57
N ARG A 7 -1.07 11.73 -11.75
CA ARG A 7 -1.88 10.53 -11.94
C ARG A 7 -1.33 9.30 -11.21
N ARG A 8 -0.09 9.35 -10.74
CA ARG A 8 0.56 8.23 -10.05
C ARG A 8 0.51 8.38 -8.54
N GLN A 9 -0.19 9.40 -8.05
CA GLN A 9 -0.28 9.67 -6.63
C GLN A 9 -1.57 9.11 -6.03
N ARG A 10 -1.43 8.57 -4.82
CA ARG A 10 -2.55 8.02 -4.05
C ARG A 10 -2.52 8.67 -2.68
N GLN A 11 -3.63 9.24 -2.27
CA GLN A 11 -3.75 9.86 -0.95
C GLN A 11 -4.64 9.03 -0.07
N MET A 12 -4.14 8.63 1.11
CA MET A 12 -4.83 7.71 1.99
C MET A 12 -4.86 8.21 3.42
N CYS A 13 -5.94 7.87 4.13
CA CYS A 13 -6.01 8.04 5.56
C CYS A 13 -5.12 6.98 6.22
N ILE A 14 -4.19 7.40 7.06
CA ILE A 14 -3.25 6.48 7.71
C ILE A 14 -3.99 5.48 8.60
N ARG A 15 -4.96 5.95 9.38
CA ARG A 15 -5.72 5.07 10.28
C ARG A 15 -6.45 3.97 9.51
N ASP A 16 -7.17 4.34 8.43
CA ASP A 16 -7.89 3.36 7.62
C ASP A 16 -6.93 2.36 6.99
N SER A 17 -5.79 2.85 6.50
CA SER A 17 -4.79 2.01 5.88
C SER A 17 -4.22 1.00 6.88
N ILE A 18 -3.82 1.46 8.06
CA ILE A 18 -3.24 0.58 9.08
C ILE A 18 -4.25 -0.47 9.53
N GLU A 19 -5.48 -0.06 9.84
CA GLU A 19 -6.51 -0.98 10.30
C GLU A 19 -6.80 -2.07 9.26
N THR A 20 -6.93 -1.68 8.00
CA THR A 20 -7.20 -2.64 6.93
C THR A 20 -6.04 -3.60 6.72
N ILE A 21 -4.82 -3.08 6.69
CA ILE A 21 -3.62 -3.90 6.50
C ILE A 21 -3.42 -4.86 7.70
N GLU A 22 -3.68 -4.39 8.91
CA GLU A 22 -3.57 -5.26 10.09
C GLU A 22 -4.59 -6.39 10.04
N ARG A 23 -5.84 -6.10 9.64
CA ARG A 23 -6.85 -7.15 9.50
C ARG A 23 -6.44 -8.19 8.45
N ALA A 24 -5.97 -7.74 7.31
CA ALA A 24 -5.53 -8.64 6.25
C ALA A 24 -4.30 -9.45 6.66
N SER A 25 -3.49 -8.90 7.57
CA SER A 25 -2.25 -9.54 8.00
C SER A 25 -2.47 -10.63 9.06
N LEU A 26 -3.68 -10.77 9.59
CA LEU A 26 -3.94 -11.75 10.64
C LEU A 26 -3.64 -13.19 10.24
N ILE A 27 -3.72 -13.51 8.94
CA ILE A 27 -3.42 -14.85 8.45
C ILE A 27 -1.97 -15.01 7.99
N ILE A 28 -1.15 -13.95 8.12
CA ILE A 28 0.28 -14.00 7.81
C ILE A 28 1.04 -14.34 9.08
N THR A 29 1.85 -15.38 9.05
CA THR A 29 2.68 -15.78 10.17
C THR A 29 4.14 -15.68 9.77
N GLU A 30 5.05 -15.84 10.74
CA GLU A 30 6.48 -15.85 10.44
C GLU A 30 6.87 -16.99 9.49
N ARG A 31 6.12 -18.07 9.51
CA ARG A 31 6.33 -19.21 8.60
C ARG A 31 5.71 -18.97 7.23
N LEU A 32 4.57 -18.27 7.21
CA LEU A 32 3.81 -18.04 5.98
C LEU A 32 4.06 -16.61 5.53
N LYS A 33 5.19 -16.38 4.91
CA LYS A 33 5.61 -15.03 4.48
C LYS A 33 5.00 -14.64 3.15
N ASN A 34 3.70 -14.76 3.05
CA ASN A 34 3.00 -14.39 1.83
C ASN A 34 2.86 -12.87 1.77
N PRO A 35 3.09 -12.26 0.60
CA PRO A 35 2.92 -10.82 0.48
C PRO A 35 1.45 -10.45 0.47
N LEU A 36 1.17 -9.21 0.87
CA LEU A 36 -0.13 -8.60 0.62
C LEU A 36 -0.21 -8.19 -0.84
N ARG A 37 -1.36 -8.41 -1.45
CA ARG A 37 -1.66 -7.86 -2.78
C ARG A 37 -2.53 -6.64 -2.57
N ILE A 38 -2.03 -5.49 -2.96
CA ILE A 38 -2.77 -4.25 -2.81
C ILE A 38 -3.04 -3.67 -4.18
N SER A 39 -4.34 -3.52 -4.50
CA SER A 39 -4.78 -2.95 -5.77
C SER A 39 -5.26 -1.53 -5.52
N PHE A 40 -4.67 -0.60 -6.24
CA PHE A 40 -5.05 0.81 -6.21
C PHE A 40 -5.97 1.04 -7.40
N THR A 41 -7.25 1.21 -7.13
CA THR A 41 -8.26 1.44 -8.17
C THR A 41 -8.82 2.85 -8.01
N GLU A 42 -9.68 3.26 -8.91
CA GLU A 42 -10.29 4.58 -8.81
C GLU A 42 -11.13 4.67 -7.54
N GLY A 43 -10.73 5.54 -6.63
CA GLY A 43 -11.49 5.83 -5.42
C GLY A 43 -11.29 4.86 -4.27
N LYS A 44 -10.56 3.75 -4.45
CA LYS A 44 -10.40 2.81 -3.36
C LYS A 44 -9.12 1.99 -3.45
N VAL A 45 -8.74 1.44 -2.31
CA VAL A 45 -7.60 0.52 -2.17
C VAL A 45 -8.14 -0.82 -1.68
N VAL A 46 -7.84 -1.89 -2.41
CA VAL A 46 -8.27 -3.25 -2.06
C VAL A 46 -7.06 -4.04 -1.60
N VAL A 47 -7.15 -4.61 -0.40
CA VAL A 47 -6.07 -5.37 0.21
C VAL A 47 -6.46 -6.85 0.22
N ARG A 48 -5.64 -7.69 -0.39
CA ARG A 48 -5.88 -9.13 -0.45
C ARG A 48 -4.70 -9.88 0.14
N CYS A 49 -5.00 -10.96 0.84
CA CYS A 49 -3.98 -11.87 1.32
C CYS A 49 -4.52 -13.29 1.26
N GLN A 50 -3.70 -14.22 0.82
CA GLN A 50 -4.05 -15.62 0.79
C GLN A 50 -2.89 -16.44 1.35
N THR A 51 -3.19 -17.29 2.33
CA THR A 51 -2.22 -18.22 2.92
C THR A 51 -2.89 -19.59 3.07
N ASN A 52 -2.18 -20.55 3.61
CA ASN A 52 -2.76 -21.84 3.94
C ASN A 52 -3.83 -21.77 5.02
N LEU A 53 -3.85 -20.68 5.79
CA LEU A 53 -4.83 -20.48 6.84
C LEU A 53 -6.15 -19.91 6.33
N GLY A 54 -6.15 -19.32 5.14
CA GLY A 54 -7.36 -18.77 4.57
C GLY A 54 -7.08 -17.61 3.62
N ARG A 55 -8.14 -16.87 3.36
CA ARG A 55 -8.11 -15.75 2.42
C ARG A 55 -8.83 -14.55 3.01
N VAL A 56 -8.22 -13.38 2.90
CA VAL A 56 -8.81 -12.13 3.36
C VAL A 56 -8.86 -11.15 2.19
N VAL A 57 -9.99 -10.48 2.03
CA VAL A 57 -10.16 -9.37 1.10
C VAL A 57 -10.81 -8.24 1.88
N ASP A 58 -10.18 -7.09 1.91
CA ASP A 58 -10.69 -5.92 2.61
C ASP A 58 -10.42 -4.69 1.76
N GLU A 59 -11.08 -3.59 2.05
CA GLU A 59 -10.89 -2.37 1.26
C GLU A 59 -11.15 -1.13 2.09
N PHE A 60 -10.61 0.00 1.61
CA PHE A 60 -10.92 1.31 2.18
C PHE A 60 -10.90 2.35 1.06
N ASN A 61 -11.58 3.46 1.31
CA ASN A 61 -11.65 4.54 0.33
C ASN A 61 -10.37 5.38 0.35
N ALA A 62 -9.95 5.83 -0.81
CA ALA A 62 -8.76 6.66 -0.96
C ALA A 62 -8.90 7.52 -2.21
N GLN A 63 -8.15 8.60 -2.27
CA GLN A 63 -8.08 9.40 -3.48
C GLN A 63 -7.02 8.79 -4.38
N CYS A 64 -7.44 7.99 -5.32
CA CYS A 64 -6.57 7.30 -6.26
C CYS A 64 -6.79 7.84 -7.65
N GLU A 65 -5.76 8.45 -8.23
CA GLU A 65 -5.79 8.95 -9.58
C GLU A 65 -4.84 8.13 -10.45
N GLY A 66 -5.23 7.89 -11.67
CA GLY A 66 -4.41 7.19 -12.65
C GLY A 66 -4.89 5.77 -12.88
N ASP A 67 -4.05 5.01 -13.56
CA ASP A 67 -4.36 3.65 -13.94
C ASP A 67 -4.37 2.72 -12.72
N GLU A 68 -5.19 1.68 -12.81
CA GLU A 68 -5.21 0.65 -11.80
C GLU A 68 -3.86 -0.08 -11.77
N VAL A 69 -3.35 -0.32 -10.56
CA VAL A 69 -2.11 -1.03 -10.38
C VAL A 69 -2.21 -1.97 -9.16
N GLU A 70 -1.65 -3.15 -9.29
CA GLU A 70 -1.57 -4.11 -8.19
C GLU A 70 -0.11 -4.29 -7.80
N ILE A 71 0.17 -4.17 -6.51
CA ILE A 71 1.53 -4.25 -5.98
C ILE A 71 1.57 -5.22 -4.82
N GLY A 72 2.61 -6.05 -4.77
CA GLY A 72 2.88 -6.90 -3.62
C GLY A 72 3.69 -6.17 -2.58
N PHE A 73 3.29 -6.29 -1.31
CA PHE A 73 4.01 -5.66 -0.20
C PHE A 73 4.27 -6.66 0.91
N ASN A 74 5.41 -6.50 1.56
CA ASN A 74 5.64 -7.12 2.85
C ASN A 74 4.82 -6.29 3.87
N ASN A 75 3.89 -6.95 4.56
CA ASN A 75 2.98 -6.25 5.46
C ASN A 75 3.72 -5.49 6.56
N ARG A 76 4.78 -6.07 7.11
CA ARG A 76 5.54 -5.46 8.20
C ARG A 76 6.22 -4.17 7.76
N TYR A 77 6.86 -4.17 6.61
CA TYR A 77 7.55 -2.98 6.10
C TYR A 77 6.58 -1.86 5.78
N LEU A 78 5.46 -2.20 5.18
CA LEU A 78 4.44 -1.21 4.86
C LEU A 78 3.83 -0.62 6.13
N LEU A 79 3.50 -1.45 7.11
CA LEU A 79 2.96 -0.99 8.39
C LEU A 79 3.95 -0.10 9.13
N ASP A 80 5.25 -0.46 9.12
CA ASP A 80 6.26 0.35 9.77
C ASP A 80 6.33 1.75 9.17
N ALA A 81 6.30 1.85 7.85
CA ALA A 81 6.32 3.15 7.18
C ALA A 81 5.10 3.99 7.56
N LEU A 82 3.91 3.37 7.55
CA LEU A 82 2.67 4.08 7.89
C LEU A 82 2.62 4.49 9.35
N ARG A 83 3.10 3.64 10.27
CA ARG A 83 3.10 3.94 11.70
C ARG A 83 4.08 5.05 12.06
N ASN A 84 5.15 5.20 11.29
CA ASN A 84 6.14 6.26 11.52
C ASN A 84 5.73 7.59 10.90
N ALA A 85 4.76 7.60 10.02
CA ALA A 85 4.20 8.82 9.48
C ALA A 85 3.30 9.46 10.55
N ARG A 86 3.55 10.73 10.87
CA ARG A 86 2.86 11.42 11.96
C ARG A 86 1.80 12.39 11.46
N THR A 87 1.11 12.01 10.42
CA THR A 87 0.06 12.82 9.80
C THR A 87 -1.21 11.99 9.71
N GLU A 88 -2.34 12.65 9.49
CA GLU A 88 -3.60 11.94 9.32
C GLU A 88 -3.67 11.24 7.97
N GLN A 89 -3.04 11.82 6.96
CA GLN A 89 -3.05 11.28 5.61
C GLN A 89 -1.64 11.22 5.06
N VAL A 90 -1.41 10.27 4.17
CA VAL A 90 -0.15 10.15 3.44
C VAL A 90 -0.44 10.10 1.96
N LYS A 91 0.58 10.46 1.20
CA LYS A 91 0.56 10.37 -0.25
C LYS A 91 1.54 9.29 -0.68
N LEU A 92 1.07 8.39 -1.53
CA LEU A 92 1.92 7.38 -2.14
C LEU A 92 2.22 7.77 -3.58
N GLU A 93 3.48 7.77 -3.93
CA GLU A 93 3.89 7.93 -5.34
C GLU A 93 4.28 6.57 -5.87
N ILE A 94 3.54 6.12 -6.88
CA ILE A 94 3.68 4.78 -7.45
C ILE A 94 4.08 4.93 -8.92
N SER A 95 5.25 4.41 -9.27
CA SER A 95 5.74 4.47 -10.65
C SER A 95 5.47 3.21 -11.44
N GLY A 96 5.21 2.10 -10.77
CA GLY A 96 4.92 0.82 -11.41
C GLY A 96 4.86 -0.29 -10.38
N PRO A 97 4.47 -1.51 -10.79
CA PRO A 97 4.25 -2.61 -9.82
C PRO A 97 5.53 -3.16 -9.20
N LEU A 98 6.68 -2.87 -9.79
CA LEU A 98 7.97 -3.36 -9.28
C LEU A 98 8.93 -2.24 -8.89
N SER A 99 8.47 -1.01 -8.92
CA SER A 99 9.28 0.15 -8.53
C SER A 99 9.06 0.50 -7.07
N PRO A 100 10.07 1.04 -6.37
CA PRO A 100 9.86 1.48 -4.98
C PRO A 100 8.71 2.47 -4.88
N VAL A 101 7.92 2.32 -3.82
CA VAL A 101 6.80 3.21 -3.54
C VAL A 101 7.27 4.25 -2.54
N LYS A 102 7.05 5.52 -2.85
CA LYS A 102 7.38 6.62 -1.94
C LYS A 102 6.18 6.92 -1.06
N VAL A 103 6.42 7.00 0.24
CA VAL A 103 5.40 7.41 1.21
C VAL A 103 5.78 8.79 1.72
N LEU A 104 4.93 9.76 1.46
CA LEU A 104 5.21 11.17 1.67
C LEU A 104 4.09 11.84 2.47
N PRO A 105 4.38 12.95 3.16
CA PRO A 105 3.30 13.76 3.71
C PRO A 105 2.52 14.41 2.56
N THR A 106 1.26 14.77 2.83
CA THR A 106 0.45 15.45 1.83
C THR A 106 0.92 16.89 1.60
N GLU A 107 1.55 17.48 2.60
CA GLU A 107 2.12 18.81 2.52
C GLU A 107 3.50 18.82 3.15
N GLY A 108 4.40 19.62 2.58
CA GLY A 108 5.75 19.73 3.11
C GLY A 108 6.62 18.55 2.76
N SER A 109 7.72 18.39 3.51
CA SER A 109 8.72 17.37 3.25
C SER A 109 9.30 16.80 4.55
N ASP A 110 8.48 16.69 5.59
CA ASP A 110 8.93 16.26 6.91
C ASP A 110 9.43 14.82 6.94
N PHE A 111 8.98 13.99 6.01
CA PHE A 111 9.45 12.61 5.93
C PHE A 111 9.35 12.08 4.50
N LEU A 112 10.12 11.05 4.27
CA LEU A 112 10.08 10.27 3.04
C LEU A 112 10.45 8.84 3.38
N TYR A 113 9.56 7.90 3.12
CA TYR A 113 9.84 6.49 3.29
C TYR A 113 9.76 5.79 1.94
N LEU A 114 10.70 4.88 1.70
CA LEU A 114 10.68 4.04 0.51
C LEU A 114 10.28 2.63 0.92
N VAL A 115 9.25 2.11 0.28
CA VAL A 115 8.81 0.74 0.51
C VAL A 115 9.03 -0.05 -0.77
N LEU A 116 9.85 -1.09 -0.69
CA LEU A 116 10.14 -1.93 -1.84
C LEU A 116 9.01 -2.93 -2.06
N PRO A 117 8.54 -3.07 -3.30
CA PRO A 117 7.50 -4.06 -3.58
C PRO A 117 8.09 -5.47 -3.55
N VAL A 118 7.21 -6.45 -3.34
CA VAL A 118 7.57 -7.86 -3.35
C VAL A 118 7.01 -8.48 -4.62
N ARG A 119 7.83 -9.26 -5.30
CA ARG A 119 7.40 -9.97 -6.50
C ARG A 119 6.62 -11.22 -6.11
N PHE A 120 5.50 -11.48 -6.79
CA PHE A 120 4.72 -12.69 -6.57
C PHE A 120 5.41 -13.88 -7.25
N LYS A 121 5.36 -15.05 -6.59
CA LYS A 121 6.08 -16.23 -7.06
C LYS A 121 5.63 -16.75 -8.41
N ASN A 122 4.36 -16.59 -8.73
CA ASN A 122 3.76 -17.16 -9.94
C ASN A 122 3.39 -16.12 -10.99
N ASP A 123 3.95 -14.94 -10.85
CA ASP A 123 3.63 -13.84 -11.79
C ASP A 123 4.79 -13.52 -12.70
#